data_c5fb1e643397f5f609a4f554bd4fed1d
#
_entry.id   c5fb1e643397f5f609a4f554bd4fed1d
#
_cell.length_a   1.000
_cell.length_b   1.000
_cell.length_c   1.000
_cell.angle_alpha   90.00
_cell.angle_beta   90.00
_cell.angle_gamma   90.00
#
_symmetry.space_group_name_H-M   'P 1'
#
loop_
_entity.id
_entity.type
_entity.pdbx_description
1 polymer ?
#
loop_
_entity_poly.entity_id
_entity_poly.type
_entity_poly.pdbx_seq_one_letter_code
_entity_poly.pdbx_strand_id
1 'polypeptide(L)'
;MTQRRQFLAAGAALGASTLLPTRALAQGGAKKYAGVTLNVSTFSAAYPKFLQQHLPEFEALTGARVNFDAPSFPVYNQRVDLELSTRGAAYDVVNVTFIYSSRWINSGWLTPLDDYIRNPNLTPADFDLNDFLPGARAPETGRDGKLYGVPWTAEALLTASSRFDLVQAAGLEFPDSTDDLVKVLRAVNKKERVAGFVADNHYGWTFVPYLHAFGGDVFRKAPDDLFPTLDTPEAIAAADYYANLLREFGPDGAVTYTPDQVITSLKQGRVNFTDQGQLYLAQLGDAATSKTLKTVKFGLVPKGPAGRFPGTAVHGLGIPAGSRNKEAAWAFIAWALSKQTTRKAVQAGYGSPARRSDLEAPEFRARQTINGT
;
A
#
# COMPACT_ATOMS: atom_id res chain seq x y z
N MET A 1 -66.00 57.26 -30.70
CA MET A 1 -65.53 58.14 -31.81
C MET A 1 -64.42 57.39 -32.47
N THR A 2 -64.76 56.78 -33.62
CA THR A 2 -64.29 57.13 -34.95
C THR A 2 -62.80 56.99 -35.13
N GLN A 3 -62.27 56.31 -36.04
CA GLN A 3 -62.47 55.79 -37.38
C GLN A 3 -61.18 55.15 -37.84
N ARG A 4 -61.25 54.03 -38.47
CA ARG A 4 -61.16 53.72 -39.93
C ARG A 4 -59.70 53.57 -40.42
N ARG A 5 -59.41 52.38 -40.88
CA ARG A 5 -59.38 51.85 -42.28
C ARG A 5 -58.10 52.07 -43.05
N GLN A 6 -57.58 50.90 -43.48
CA GLN A 6 -57.25 50.50 -44.86
C GLN A 6 -55.75 50.80 -45.25
N PHE A 7 -54.94 50.02 -45.98
CA PHE A 7 -55.15 49.06 -47.04
C PHE A 7 -53.86 48.34 -47.37
N LEU A 8 -53.98 47.08 -47.80
CA LEU A 8 -53.37 46.34 -48.91
C LEU A 8 -51.86 46.06 -48.85
N ALA A 9 -51.49 44.85 -48.85
CA ALA A 9 -51.42 43.76 -49.85
C ALA A 9 -49.99 43.57 -50.39
N ALA A 10 -49.64 42.31 -50.43
CA ALA A 10 -48.78 41.58 -51.34
C ALA A 10 -47.40 41.15 -50.86
N GLY A 11 -47.23 39.87 -50.89
CA GLY A 11 -45.93 39.24 -50.82
C GLY A 11 -45.92 37.83 -50.20
N ALA A 12 -46.55 36.89 -50.90
CA ALA A 12 -46.37 35.45 -50.53
C ALA A 12 -44.99 35.01 -50.77
N ALA A 13 -44.34 34.51 -49.71
CA ALA A 13 -43.16 33.61 -49.87
C ALA A 13 -43.34 32.47 -48.87
N LEU A 14 -43.71 31.33 -49.38
CA LEU A 14 -43.70 30.05 -48.69
C LEU A 14 -42.26 29.68 -48.21
N GLY A 15 -42.03 29.83 -46.95
CA GLY A 15 -40.86 29.22 -46.26
C GLY A 15 -41.37 28.11 -45.39
N ALA A 16 -41.45 26.90 -45.90
CA ALA A 16 -41.69 25.69 -45.09
C ALA A 16 -40.50 25.48 -44.18
N SER A 17 -40.57 26.02 -42.97
CA SER A 17 -39.67 25.65 -41.87
C SER A 17 -40.03 24.27 -41.40
N THR A 18 -39.38 23.27 -41.93
CA THR A 18 -39.36 21.93 -41.39
C THR A 18 -38.76 22.02 -39.98
N LEU A 19 -39.62 22.02 -38.95
CA LEU A 19 -39.24 21.69 -37.59
C LEU A 19 -38.75 20.25 -37.58
N LEU A 20 -37.44 20.05 -37.82
CA LEU A 20 -36.77 18.82 -37.46
C LEU A 20 -36.86 18.72 -35.94
N PRO A 21 -37.44 17.65 -35.40
CA PRO A 21 -37.33 17.40 -33.98
C PRO A 21 -35.85 17.17 -33.69
N THR A 22 -35.20 18.09 -33.02
CA THR A 22 -33.94 17.84 -32.34
C THR A 22 -34.21 16.73 -31.33
N ARG A 23 -34.13 15.47 -31.81
CA ARG A 23 -33.87 14.34 -30.94
C ARG A 23 -32.53 14.63 -30.31
N ALA A 24 -32.57 15.23 -29.11
CA ALA A 24 -31.48 15.12 -28.18
C ALA A 24 -31.20 13.60 -28.03
N LEU A 25 -30.18 13.11 -28.72
CA LEU A 25 -29.61 11.80 -28.50
C LEU A 25 -29.08 11.82 -27.07
N ALA A 26 -29.94 11.54 -26.12
CA ALA A 26 -29.56 10.94 -24.87
C ALA A 26 -29.03 9.54 -25.25
N GLN A 27 -27.79 9.46 -25.76
CA GLN A 27 -27.04 8.23 -25.85
C GLN A 27 -26.65 7.82 -24.42
N GLY A 28 -27.61 7.47 -23.62
CA GLY A 28 -27.45 6.64 -22.46
C GLY A 28 -27.38 5.18 -22.93
N GLY A 29 -26.32 4.80 -23.63
CA GLY A 29 -26.00 3.39 -23.84
C GLY A 29 -25.95 2.73 -22.47
N ALA A 30 -26.56 1.56 -22.31
CA ALA A 30 -26.48 0.79 -21.06
C ALA A 30 -24.98 0.65 -20.67
N LYS A 31 -24.64 1.07 -19.46
CA LYS A 31 -23.27 0.98 -18.97
C LYS A 31 -22.87 -0.49 -18.93
N LYS A 32 -21.62 -0.79 -19.26
CA LYS A 32 -21.12 -2.15 -19.53
C LYS A 32 -21.44 -3.16 -18.43
N TYR A 33 -21.45 -2.73 -17.17
CA TYR A 33 -21.68 -3.59 -16.01
C TYR A 33 -22.96 -3.22 -15.23
N ALA A 34 -23.95 -2.63 -15.91
CA ALA A 34 -25.23 -2.32 -15.28
C ALA A 34 -25.89 -3.60 -14.75
N GLY A 35 -26.34 -3.55 -13.49
CA GLY A 35 -26.94 -4.70 -12.79
C GLY A 35 -25.96 -5.66 -12.13
N VAL A 36 -24.64 -5.48 -12.32
CA VAL A 36 -23.60 -6.24 -11.59
C VAL A 36 -23.38 -5.61 -10.23
N THR A 37 -23.31 -6.45 -9.18
CA THR A 37 -22.84 -6.05 -7.84
C THR A 37 -21.53 -6.79 -7.57
N LEU A 38 -20.45 -6.04 -7.33
CA LEU A 38 -19.15 -6.57 -6.94
C LEU A 38 -19.02 -6.60 -5.42
N ASN A 39 -18.55 -7.70 -4.88
CA ASN A 39 -18.14 -7.82 -3.49
C ASN A 39 -16.63 -7.68 -3.40
N VAL A 40 -16.18 -6.55 -2.86
CA VAL A 40 -14.76 -6.21 -2.70
C VAL A 40 -14.39 -6.30 -1.24
N SER A 41 -13.40 -7.10 -0.89
CA SER A 41 -12.89 -7.18 0.46
C SER A 41 -11.40 -6.81 0.52
N THR A 42 -11.10 -5.90 1.43
CA THR A 42 -9.74 -5.48 1.79
C THR A 42 -9.63 -5.43 3.31
N PHE A 43 -8.50 -4.92 3.83
CA PHE A 43 -8.43 -4.59 5.25
C PHE A 43 -8.45 -3.07 5.47
N SER A 44 -8.77 -2.65 6.68
CA SER A 44 -8.81 -1.23 7.05
C SER A 44 -7.42 -0.61 6.98
N ALA A 45 -7.20 0.22 5.96
CA ALA A 45 -5.97 0.98 5.72
C ALA A 45 -6.29 2.28 4.96
N ALA A 46 -5.31 3.16 4.84
CA ALA A 46 -5.49 4.48 4.23
C ALA A 46 -6.00 4.40 2.78
N TYR A 47 -5.40 3.54 1.94
CA TYR A 47 -5.79 3.42 0.54
C TYR A 47 -7.19 2.78 0.35
N PRO A 48 -7.53 1.64 0.98
CA PRO A 48 -8.89 1.11 0.97
C PRO A 48 -9.95 2.11 1.42
N LYS A 49 -9.66 2.88 2.47
CA LYS A 49 -10.57 3.95 2.94
C LYS A 49 -10.75 5.06 1.90
N PHE A 50 -9.67 5.45 1.22
CA PHE A 50 -9.74 6.39 0.10
C PHE A 50 -10.61 5.82 -1.03
N LEU A 51 -10.39 4.57 -1.45
CA LEU A 51 -11.21 3.92 -2.49
C LEU A 51 -12.69 3.90 -2.10
N GLN A 52 -13.01 3.53 -0.86
CA GLN A 52 -14.41 3.50 -0.37
C GLN A 52 -15.12 4.85 -0.51
N GLN A 53 -14.41 5.96 -0.28
CA GLN A 53 -14.95 7.30 -0.45
C GLN A 53 -15.19 7.68 -1.93
N HIS A 54 -14.50 7.02 -2.87
CA HIS A 54 -14.55 7.30 -4.29
C HIS A 54 -15.33 6.26 -5.12
N LEU A 55 -15.95 5.26 -4.48
CA LEU A 55 -16.78 4.25 -5.16
C LEU A 55 -17.86 4.85 -6.08
N PRO A 56 -18.51 5.97 -5.73
CA PRO A 56 -19.48 6.58 -6.62
C PRO A 56 -18.93 6.95 -8.00
N GLU A 57 -17.61 7.26 -8.12
CA GLU A 57 -16.98 7.52 -9.42
C GLU A 57 -16.94 6.26 -10.28
N PHE A 58 -16.55 5.13 -9.70
CA PHE A 58 -16.52 3.83 -10.38
C PHE A 58 -17.93 3.37 -10.79
N GLU A 59 -18.89 3.46 -9.88
CA GLU A 59 -20.29 3.09 -10.13
C GLU A 59 -20.91 3.97 -11.23
N ALA A 60 -20.63 5.28 -11.19
CA ALA A 60 -21.05 6.20 -12.23
C ALA A 60 -20.42 5.88 -13.60
N LEU A 61 -19.16 5.46 -13.64
CA LEU A 61 -18.45 5.13 -14.87
C LEU A 61 -18.96 3.82 -15.49
N THR A 62 -19.18 2.80 -14.69
CA THR A 62 -19.35 1.41 -15.15
C THR A 62 -20.79 0.90 -15.08
N GLY A 63 -21.62 1.45 -14.20
CA GLY A 63 -22.95 0.98 -13.87
C GLY A 63 -23.00 -0.18 -12.88
N ALA A 64 -21.86 -0.73 -12.49
CA ALA A 64 -21.79 -1.71 -11.41
C ALA A 64 -22.06 -1.06 -10.06
N ARG A 65 -22.49 -1.86 -9.08
CA ARG A 65 -22.52 -1.52 -7.67
C ARG A 65 -21.38 -2.19 -6.93
N VAL A 66 -20.92 -1.60 -5.84
CA VAL A 66 -19.82 -2.16 -5.04
C VAL A 66 -20.20 -2.29 -3.57
N ASN A 67 -20.21 -3.52 -3.07
CA ASN A 67 -20.21 -3.80 -1.64
C ASN A 67 -18.75 -3.86 -1.19
N PHE A 68 -18.32 -2.89 -0.39
CA PHE A 68 -16.93 -2.76 0.02
C PHE A 68 -16.79 -3.07 1.51
N ASP A 69 -16.08 -4.16 1.84
CA ASP A 69 -15.79 -4.61 3.21
C ASP A 69 -14.31 -4.38 3.53
N ALA A 70 -14.03 -3.78 4.69
CA ALA A 70 -12.67 -3.47 5.12
C ALA A 70 -12.51 -3.67 6.65
N PRO A 71 -12.54 -4.92 7.14
CA PRO A 71 -12.33 -5.24 8.56
C PRO A 71 -10.88 -4.99 8.99
N SER A 72 -10.57 -5.25 10.27
CA SER A 72 -9.19 -5.26 10.74
C SER A 72 -8.34 -6.31 10.03
N PHE A 73 -7.04 -6.06 9.88
CA PHE A 73 -6.13 -6.93 9.13
C PHE A 73 -6.17 -8.42 9.56
N PRO A 74 -6.16 -8.76 10.87
CA PRO A 74 -6.28 -10.16 11.29
C PRO A 74 -7.61 -10.81 10.87
N VAL A 75 -8.72 -10.09 11.04
CA VAL A 75 -10.06 -10.57 10.67
C VAL A 75 -10.18 -10.76 9.15
N TYR A 76 -9.64 -9.81 8.38
CA TYR A 76 -9.55 -9.91 6.94
C TYR A 76 -8.86 -11.20 6.50
N ASN A 77 -7.63 -11.41 6.99
CA ASN A 77 -6.81 -12.56 6.61
C ASN A 77 -7.50 -13.90 6.91
N GLN A 78 -8.11 -14.05 8.08
CA GLN A 78 -8.82 -15.28 8.44
C GLN A 78 -10.02 -15.55 7.53
N ARG A 79 -10.84 -14.53 7.25
CA ARG A 79 -12.05 -14.67 6.42
C ARG A 79 -11.70 -15.00 4.97
N VAL A 80 -10.77 -14.26 4.40
CA VAL A 80 -10.41 -14.43 2.98
C VAL A 80 -9.65 -15.72 2.76
N ASP A 81 -8.73 -16.11 3.66
CA ASP A 81 -8.04 -17.39 3.56
C ASP A 81 -9.02 -18.56 3.59
N LEU A 82 -10.02 -18.55 4.47
CA LEU A 82 -11.06 -19.56 4.53
C LEU A 82 -11.89 -19.58 3.24
N GLU A 83 -12.37 -18.43 2.77
CA GLU A 83 -13.18 -18.33 1.57
C GLU A 83 -12.44 -18.81 0.33
N LEU A 84 -11.19 -18.42 0.14
CA LEU A 84 -10.36 -18.84 -0.99
C LEU A 84 -10.07 -20.34 -0.93
N SER A 85 -9.80 -20.91 0.25
CA SER A 85 -9.49 -22.32 0.43
C SER A 85 -10.65 -23.24 0.07
N THR A 86 -11.87 -22.79 0.24
CA THR A 86 -13.09 -23.50 -0.15
C THR A 86 -13.52 -23.21 -1.58
N ARG A 87 -12.76 -22.38 -2.33
CA ARG A 87 -13.12 -21.87 -3.66
C ARG A 87 -14.50 -21.22 -3.69
N GLY A 88 -14.85 -20.53 -2.61
CA GLY A 88 -16.08 -19.78 -2.50
C GLY A 88 -16.19 -18.66 -3.53
N ALA A 89 -17.39 -18.11 -3.68
CA ALA A 89 -17.70 -17.03 -4.60
C ALA A 89 -18.25 -15.79 -3.88
N ALA A 90 -17.93 -15.66 -2.59
CA ALA A 90 -18.40 -14.53 -1.80
C ALA A 90 -17.75 -13.21 -2.20
N TYR A 91 -16.53 -13.25 -2.73
CA TYR A 91 -15.79 -12.06 -3.15
C TYR A 91 -15.45 -12.10 -4.65
N ASP A 92 -15.48 -10.91 -5.26
CA ASP A 92 -15.05 -10.68 -6.65
C ASP A 92 -13.66 -10.05 -6.72
N VAL A 93 -13.31 -9.21 -5.73
CA VAL A 93 -11.97 -8.63 -5.57
C VAL A 93 -11.53 -8.80 -4.13
N VAL A 94 -10.29 -9.25 -3.95
CA VAL A 94 -9.65 -9.39 -2.64
C VAL A 94 -8.30 -8.67 -2.62
N ASN A 95 -7.88 -8.27 -1.43
CA ASN A 95 -6.52 -7.81 -1.22
C ASN A 95 -5.58 -9.01 -1.12
N VAL A 96 -4.65 -9.13 -2.05
CA VAL A 96 -3.56 -10.10 -1.98
C VAL A 96 -2.50 -9.55 -1.02
N THR A 97 -2.22 -10.29 0.04
CA THR A 97 -1.26 -9.85 1.07
C THR A 97 0.05 -10.62 0.95
N PHE A 98 1.17 -9.93 1.11
CA PHE A 98 2.51 -10.53 1.07
C PHE A 98 2.66 -11.75 1.99
N ILE A 99 1.90 -11.84 3.09
CA ILE A 99 1.95 -12.96 4.03
C ILE A 99 1.43 -14.25 3.39
N TYR A 100 0.41 -14.17 2.54
CA TYR A 100 -0.29 -15.33 1.97
C TYR A 100 -0.22 -15.42 0.45
N SER A 101 0.33 -14.43 -0.25
CA SER A 101 0.34 -14.38 -1.73
C SER A 101 0.88 -15.67 -2.34
N SER A 102 2.04 -16.14 -1.90
CA SER A 102 2.64 -17.38 -2.40
C SER A 102 1.72 -18.60 -2.22
N ARG A 103 1.08 -18.73 -1.05
CA ARG A 103 0.14 -19.83 -0.79
C ARG A 103 -1.10 -19.73 -1.68
N TRP A 104 -1.74 -18.57 -1.74
CA TRP A 104 -2.96 -18.38 -2.52
C TRP A 104 -2.74 -18.58 -4.02
N ILE A 105 -1.63 -18.07 -4.53
CA ILE A 105 -1.22 -18.22 -5.94
C ILE A 105 -0.92 -19.68 -6.25
N ASN A 106 -0.04 -20.34 -5.49
CA ASN A 106 0.38 -21.72 -5.76
C ASN A 106 -0.76 -22.73 -5.56
N SER A 107 -1.77 -22.43 -4.74
CA SER A 107 -2.96 -23.25 -4.57
C SER A 107 -4.01 -23.03 -5.67
N GLY A 108 -3.77 -22.11 -6.61
CA GLY A 108 -4.71 -21.80 -7.69
C GLY A 108 -6.00 -21.15 -7.21
N TRP A 109 -5.92 -20.37 -6.11
CA TRP A 109 -7.10 -19.71 -5.53
C TRP A 109 -7.36 -18.32 -6.13
N LEU A 110 -6.40 -17.81 -6.89
CA LEU A 110 -6.49 -16.53 -7.60
C LEU A 110 -6.52 -16.73 -9.12
N THR A 111 -7.07 -15.79 -9.83
CA THR A 111 -7.12 -15.74 -11.29
C THR A 111 -5.88 -15.00 -11.83
N PRO A 112 -5.15 -15.56 -12.82
CA PRO A 112 -4.09 -14.79 -13.50
C PRO A 112 -4.65 -13.57 -14.20
N LEU A 113 -3.95 -12.44 -14.12
CA LEU A 113 -4.43 -11.14 -14.60
C LEU A 113 -3.90 -10.76 -15.99
N ASP A 114 -2.93 -11.50 -16.52
CA ASP A 114 -2.21 -11.15 -17.75
C ASP A 114 -3.11 -10.96 -18.97
N ASP A 115 -4.13 -11.82 -19.12
CA ASP A 115 -5.05 -11.72 -20.26
C ASP A 115 -5.94 -10.48 -20.18
N TYR A 116 -6.33 -10.10 -18.95
CA TYR A 116 -7.07 -8.85 -18.73
C TYR A 116 -6.17 -7.64 -19.01
N ILE A 117 -4.93 -7.65 -18.53
CA ILE A 117 -3.96 -6.57 -18.69
C ILE A 117 -3.66 -6.35 -20.18
N ARG A 118 -3.48 -7.42 -20.96
CA ARG A 118 -3.18 -7.34 -22.40
C ARG A 118 -4.38 -6.99 -23.27
N ASN A 119 -5.60 -7.10 -22.75
CA ASN A 119 -6.80 -6.85 -23.55
C ASN A 119 -7.13 -5.34 -23.59
N PRO A 120 -6.99 -4.67 -24.76
CA PRO A 120 -7.24 -3.22 -24.87
C PRO A 120 -8.72 -2.84 -24.70
N ASN A 121 -9.65 -3.80 -24.75
CA ASN A 121 -11.07 -3.56 -24.46
C ASN A 121 -11.39 -3.59 -22.97
N LEU A 122 -10.47 -4.08 -22.15
CA LEU A 122 -10.63 -4.23 -20.70
C LEU A 122 -9.68 -3.33 -19.90
N THR A 123 -8.53 -3.02 -20.48
CA THR A 123 -7.48 -2.25 -19.82
C THR A 123 -7.21 -0.94 -20.56
N PRO A 124 -7.33 0.21 -19.88
CA PRO A 124 -6.98 1.50 -20.48
C PRO A 124 -5.52 1.53 -20.93
N ALA A 125 -5.24 2.19 -22.05
CA ALA A 125 -3.89 2.26 -22.64
C ALA A 125 -2.84 2.90 -21.70
N ASP A 126 -3.27 3.77 -20.80
CA ASP A 126 -2.45 4.47 -19.81
C ASP A 126 -2.29 3.71 -18.49
N PHE A 127 -2.85 2.50 -18.37
CA PHE A 127 -2.72 1.68 -17.16
C PHE A 127 -1.27 1.41 -16.78
N ASP A 128 -0.42 1.15 -17.78
CA ASP A 128 1.04 1.05 -17.67
C ASP A 128 1.52 0.20 -16.49
N LEU A 129 1.53 -1.11 -16.68
CA LEU A 129 2.01 -2.06 -15.66
C LEU A 129 3.49 -1.84 -15.29
N ASN A 130 4.30 -1.28 -16.21
CA ASN A 130 5.74 -1.06 -15.95
C ASN A 130 6.01 0.13 -15.02
N ASP A 131 5.01 0.98 -14.79
CA ASP A 131 5.08 2.05 -13.80
C ASP A 131 5.03 1.51 -12.35
N PHE A 132 4.52 0.29 -12.15
CA PHE A 132 4.59 -0.35 -10.83
C PHE A 132 6.00 -0.89 -10.56
N LEU A 133 6.51 -0.64 -9.35
CA LEU A 133 7.84 -1.06 -8.95
C LEU A 133 8.02 -2.59 -9.13
N PRO A 134 9.15 -3.05 -9.71
CA PRO A 134 9.40 -4.49 -9.87
C PRO A 134 9.33 -5.25 -8.55
N GLY A 135 9.91 -4.70 -7.46
CA GLY A 135 9.86 -5.29 -6.12
C GLY A 135 8.44 -5.39 -5.55
N ALA A 136 7.51 -4.49 -5.96
CA ALA A 136 6.11 -4.59 -5.57
C ALA A 136 5.34 -5.65 -6.38
N ARG A 137 5.71 -5.88 -7.64
CA ARG A 137 5.08 -6.91 -8.48
C ARG A 137 5.55 -8.33 -8.13
N ALA A 138 6.77 -8.47 -7.66
CA ALA A 138 7.38 -9.78 -7.41
C ALA A 138 6.56 -10.69 -6.48
N PRO A 139 6.08 -10.27 -5.30
CA PRO A 139 5.26 -11.12 -4.42
C PRO A 139 3.86 -11.44 -4.99
N GLU A 140 3.40 -10.67 -5.98
CA GLU A 140 2.11 -10.85 -6.66
C GLU A 140 2.24 -11.72 -7.94
N THR A 141 3.47 -12.15 -8.27
CA THR A 141 3.77 -12.95 -9.46
C THR A 141 3.95 -14.42 -9.06
N GLY A 142 3.26 -15.30 -9.77
CA GLY A 142 3.38 -16.75 -9.57
C GLY A 142 4.66 -17.33 -10.17
N ARG A 143 4.95 -18.60 -9.84
CA ARG A 143 6.09 -19.35 -10.42
C ARG A 143 5.97 -19.54 -11.94
N ASP A 144 4.76 -19.44 -12.48
CA ASP A 144 4.46 -19.47 -13.91
C ASP A 144 4.73 -18.14 -14.62
N GLY A 145 5.26 -17.16 -13.90
CA GLY A 145 5.56 -15.82 -14.40
C GLY A 145 4.33 -14.92 -14.59
N LYS A 146 3.12 -15.39 -14.24
CA LYS A 146 1.90 -14.60 -14.37
C LYS A 146 1.63 -13.76 -13.13
N LEU A 147 0.97 -12.63 -13.32
CA LEU A 147 0.56 -11.72 -12.26
C LEU A 147 -0.81 -12.13 -11.71
N TYR A 148 -0.96 -12.21 -10.39
CA TYR A 148 -2.19 -12.58 -9.70
C TYR A 148 -2.78 -11.47 -8.83
N GLY A 149 -2.00 -10.42 -8.59
CA GLY A 149 -2.43 -9.21 -7.93
C GLY A 149 -1.73 -7.98 -8.52
N VAL A 150 -2.42 -6.85 -8.57
CA VAL A 150 -1.79 -5.57 -8.92
C VAL A 150 -1.52 -4.80 -7.64
N PRO A 151 -0.26 -4.44 -7.34
CA PRO A 151 0.09 -3.83 -6.07
C PRO A 151 -0.49 -2.41 -5.94
N TRP A 152 -1.11 -2.13 -4.80
CA TRP A 152 -1.54 -0.78 -4.44
C TRP A 152 -0.60 -0.12 -3.43
N THR A 153 0.20 -0.91 -2.73
CA THR A 153 1.23 -0.40 -1.81
C THR A 153 2.53 -1.17 -1.97
N ALA A 154 3.63 -0.45 -1.75
CA ALA A 154 4.97 -1.00 -1.55
C ALA A 154 5.57 -0.28 -0.34
N GLU A 155 5.38 -0.86 0.83
CA GLU A 155 5.80 -0.29 2.09
C GLU A 155 7.22 -0.73 2.43
N ALA A 156 8.18 0.19 2.42
CA ALA A 156 9.55 -0.10 2.83
C ALA A 156 9.71 -0.02 4.36
N LEU A 157 10.53 -0.92 4.92
CA LEU A 157 11.06 -0.74 6.27
C LEU A 157 12.14 0.33 6.25
N LEU A 158 12.03 1.26 7.19
CA LEU A 158 12.99 2.34 7.41
C LEU A 158 13.39 2.37 8.88
N THR A 159 14.56 2.91 9.16
CA THR A 159 14.97 3.27 10.52
C THR A 159 14.48 4.67 10.85
N ALA A 160 13.86 4.85 12.00
CA ALA A 160 13.49 6.14 12.53
C ALA A 160 14.18 6.41 13.86
N SER A 161 14.67 7.63 14.05
CA SER A 161 15.07 8.18 15.34
C SER A 161 14.04 9.23 15.76
N SER A 162 13.36 9.03 16.85
CA SER A 162 12.41 10.01 17.39
C SER A 162 13.10 11.16 18.12
N ARG A 163 14.29 10.90 18.67
CA ARG A 163 15.08 11.83 19.47
C ARG A 163 16.48 11.98 18.87
N PHE A 164 16.53 12.37 17.58
CA PHE A 164 17.79 12.61 16.88
C PHE A 164 18.60 13.76 17.52
N ASP A 165 17.93 14.67 18.23
CA ASP A 165 18.57 15.71 19.06
C ASP A 165 19.56 15.12 20.08
N LEU A 166 19.26 13.93 20.66
CA LEU A 166 20.18 13.25 21.59
C LEU A 166 21.39 12.67 20.87
N VAL A 167 21.23 12.20 19.63
CA VAL A 167 22.33 11.70 18.80
C VAL A 167 23.27 12.84 18.44
N GLN A 168 22.73 13.99 18.01
CA GLN A 168 23.51 15.19 17.69
C GLN A 168 24.23 15.74 18.92
N ALA A 169 23.57 15.77 20.08
CA ALA A 169 24.18 16.21 21.33
C ALA A 169 25.35 15.31 21.78
N ALA A 170 25.36 14.04 21.36
CA ALA A 170 26.46 13.11 21.57
C ALA A 170 27.58 13.24 20.51
N GLY A 171 27.46 14.17 19.55
CA GLY A 171 28.41 14.34 18.46
C GLY A 171 28.41 13.19 17.45
N LEU A 172 27.27 12.49 17.29
CA LEU A 172 27.13 11.33 16.43
C LEU A 172 26.19 11.63 15.25
N GLU A 173 26.36 10.85 14.19
CA GLU A 173 25.52 10.89 13.00
C GLU A 173 24.42 9.80 13.02
N PHE A 174 23.50 9.86 12.08
CA PHE A 174 22.50 8.81 11.89
C PHE A 174 23.20 7.49 11.49
N PRO A 175 22.87 6.35 12.13
CA PRO A 175 23.61 5.11 11.93
C PRO A 175 23.45 4.58 10.50
N ASP A 176 24.55 4.27 9.84
CA ASP A 176 24.56 3.66 8.49
C ASP A 176 24.76 2.13 8.52
N SER A 177 25.46 1.64 9.55
CA SER A 177 25.74 0.22 9.76
C SER A 177 25.17 -0.30 11.08
N THR A 178 25.12 -1.62 11.21
CA THR A 178 24.76 -2.31 12.46
C THR A 178 25.69 -1.94 13.62
N ASP A 179 26.98 -1.74 13.35
CA ASP A 179 27.94 -1.30 14.35
C ASP A 179 27.73 0.16 14.75
N ASP A 180 27.44 1.04 13.78
CA ASP A 180 27.08 2.43 14.05
C ASP A 180 25.82 2.52 14.92
N LEU A 181 24.80 1.69 14.63
CA LEU A 181 23.60 1.64 15.42
C LEU A 181 23.92 1.31 16.89
N VAL A 182 24.68 0.26 17.15
CA VAL A 182 25.08 -0.11 18.53
C VAL A 182 25.86 1.02 19.19
N LYS A 183 26.80 1.66 18.47
CA LYS A 183 27.57 2.80 18.98
C LYS A 183 26.68 3.97 19.38
N VAL A 184 25.72 4.32 18.53
CA VAL A 184 24.75 5.39 18.81
C VAL A 184 23.89 5.00 20.00
N LEU A 185 23.35 3.77 20.03
CA LEU A 185 22.48 3.33 21.10
C LEU A 185 23.17 3.34 22.46
N ARG A 186 24.44 2.92 22.54
CA ARG A 186 25.23 3.00 23.79
C ARG A 186 25.39 4.44 24.29
N ALA A 187 25.52 5.40 23.40
CA ALA A 187 25.66 6.81 23.77
C ALA A 187 24.34 7.44 24.26
N VAL A 188 23.21 7.07 23.65
CA VAL A 188 21.93 7.76 23.90
C VAL A 188 20.95 6.97 24.78
N ASN A 189 21.18 5.68 25.03
CA ASN A 189 20.27 4.85 25.81
C ASN A 189 20.28 5.27 27.30
N LYS A 190 19.12 5.68 27.76
CA LYS A 190 18.83 5.97 29.18
C LYS A 190 17.48 5.36 29.51
N LYS A 191 17.46 4.02 29.67
CA LYS A 191 16.24 3.19 29.77
C LYS A 191 15.12 3.80 30.62
N GLU A 192 15.45 4.42 31.74
CA GLU A 192 14.48 5.03 32.64
C GLU A 192 13.80 6.29 32.07
N ARG A 193 14.37 6.93 31.07
CA ARG A 193 13.88 8.17 30.46
C ARG A 193 13.57 8.00 28.99
N VAL A 194 14.56 7.54 28.22
CA VAL A 194 14.47 7.31 26.77
C VAL A 194 15.24 6.03 26.47
N ALA A 195 14.53 4.94 26.22
CA ALA A 195 15.13 3.69 25.79
C ALA A 195 15.74 3.84 24.38
N GLY A 196 16.82 3.10 24.09
CA GLY A 196 17.56 3.24 22.85
C GLY A 196 16.79 2.71 21.64
N PHE A 197 16.22 1.52 21.75
CA PHE A 197 15.65 0.80 20.59
C PHE A 197 14.39 0.01 20.97
N VAL A 198 13.45 -0.07 20.04
CA VAL A 198 12.30 -0.97 20.11
C VAL A 198 11.95 -1.46 18.72
N ALA A 199 11.40 -2.65 18.61
CA ALA A 199 10.88 -3.19 17.35
C ALA A 199 9.54 -3.88 17.57
N ASP A 200 8.76 -3.95 16.50
CA ASP A 200 7.58 -4.80 16.44
C ASP A 200 8.00 -6.25 16.14
N ASN A 201 7.70 -7.13 17.08
CA ASN A 201 8.04 -8.55 16.96
C ASN A 201 6.83 -9.42 16.57
N HIS A 202 5.70 -8.81 16.20
CA HIS A 202 4.44 -9.52 16.02
C HIS A 202 4.49 -10.60 14.94
N TYR A 203 5.19 -10.35 13.83
CA TYR A 203 5.33 -11.32 12.72
C TYR A 203 6.79 -11.62 12.37
N GLY A 204 7.74 -11.16 13.16
CA GLY A 204 9.17 -11.35 12.92
C GLY A 204 9.72 -10.57 11.72
N TRP A 205 8.91 -9.74 11.07
CA TRP A 205 9.31 -9.04 9.85
C TRP A 205 10.40 -7.99 10.06
N THR A 206 10.51 -7.42 11.25
CA THR A 206 11.62 -6.52 11.60
C THR A 206 12.94 -7.25 11.83
N PHE A 207 12.92 -8.57 12.09
CA PHE A 207 14.11 -9.40 12.18
C PHE A 207 14.70 -9.79 10.82
N VAL A 208 13.84 -10.04 9.82
CA VAL A 208 14.29 -10.55 8.50
C VAL A 208 15.31 -9.63 7.81
N PRO A 209 15.21 -8.30 7.81
CA PRO A 209 16.27 -7.42 7.30
C PRO A 209 17.63 -7.64 7.95
N TYR A 210 17.66 -7.87 9.26
CA TYR A 210 18.90 -8.19 9.97
C TYR A 210 19.42 -9.58 9.62
N LEU A 211 18.55 -10.58 9.49
CA LEU A 211 18.93 -11.91 9.04
C LEU A 211 19.73 -11.85 7.73
N HIS A 212 19.17 -11.17 6.73
CA HIS A 212 19.84 -11.00 5.43
C HIS A 212 21.09 -10.10 5.52
N ALA A 213 21.06 -9.05 6.36
CA ALA A 213 22.18 -8.15 6.54
C ALA A 213 23.43 -8.86 7.12
N PHE A 214 23.22 -9.94 7.89
CA PHE A 214 24.29 -10.81 8.38
C PHE A 214 24.64 -11.96 7.42
N GLY A 215 23.91 -12.13 6.30
CA GLY A 215 24.16 -13.18 5.31
C GLY A 215 23.37 -14.47 5.55
N GLY A 216 22.45 -14.46 6.54
CA GLY A 216 21.54 -15.58 6.77
C GLY A 216 20.31 -15.54 5.85
N ASP A 217 19.61 -16.66 5.76
CA ASP A 217 18.35 -16.77 5.08
C ASP A 217 17.40 -17.70 5.86
N VAL A 218 16.09 -17.57 5.61
CA VAL A 218 15.08 -18.47 6.21
C VAL A 218 15.13 -19.84 5.58
N PHE A 219 15.34 -19.90 4.26
CA PHE A 219 15.37 -21.12 3.47
C PHE A 219 16.63 -21.17 2.60
N ARG A 220 17.10 -22.38 2.29
CA ARG A 220 18.32 -22.59 1.51
C ARG A 220 18.27 -21.93 0.13
N LYS A 221 17.14 -22.00 -0.55
CA LYS A 221 16.93 -21.39 -1.87
C LYS A 221 15.43 -21.24 -2.17
N ALA A 222 14.77 -20.30 -1.52
CA ALA A 222 13.38 -20.02 -1.84
C ALA A 222 13.24 -19.50 -3.28
N PRO A 223 12.18 -19.89 -4.01
CA PRO A 223 11.10 -20.79 -3.63
C PRO A 223 11.36 -22.28 -3.95
N ASP A 224 12.52 -22.66 -4.49
CA ASP A 224 12.78 -23.98 -5.04
C ASP A 224 13.18 -25.01 -3.97
N ASP A 225 13.94 -24.59 -2.96
CA ASP A 225 14.37 -25.40 -1.83
C ASP A 225 14.01 -24.67 -0.51
N LEU A 226 12.95 -25.16 0.13
CA LEU A 226 12.42 -24.61 1.38
C LEU A 226 12.99 -25.32 2.62
N PHE A 227 14.20 -25.93 2.50
CA PHE A 227 14.89 -26.45 3.67
C PHE A 227 15.29 -25.27 4.58
N PRO A 228 14.89 -25.26 5.87
CA PRO A 228 15.21 -24.17 6.79
C PRO A 228 16.72 -24.05 7.03
N THR A 229 17.21 -22.81 7.15
CA THR A 229 18.63 -22.48 7.35
C THR A 229 18.87 -21.50 8.50
N LEU A 230 17.94 -21.48 9.48
CA LEU A 230 18.06 -20.60 10.64
C LEU A 230 19.10 -21.06 11.70
N ASP A 231 19.72 -22.19 11.48
CA ASP A 231 20.80 -22.77 12.30
C ASP A 231 22.21 -22.51 11.75
N THR A 232 22.33 -21.71 10.67
CA THR A 232 23.64 -21.30 10.15
C THR A 232 24.31 -20.28 11.07
N PRO A 233 25.67 -20.20 11.05
CA PRO A 233 26.39 -19.21 11.86
C PRO A 233 25.94 -17.77 11.61
N GLU A 234 25.63 -17.42 10.36
CA GLU A 234 25.15 -16.10 9.95
C GLU A 234 23.75 -15.80 10.53
N ALA A 235 22.85 -16.79 10.49
CA ALA A 235 21.51 -16.66 11.05
C ALA A 235 21.55 -16.54 12.58
N ILE A 236 22.42 -17.32 13.25
CA ILE A 236 22.64 -17.25 14.70
C ILE A 236 23.23 -15.88 15.06
N ALA A 237 24.23 -15.38 14.33
CA ALA A 237 24.80 -14.05 14.57
C ALA A 237 23.76 -12.92 14.41
N ALA A 238 22.90 -13.02 13.42
CA ALA A 238 21.79 -12.07 13.23
C ALA A 238 20.81 -12.12 14.39
N ALA A 239 20.44 -13.32 14.86
CA ALA A 239 19.53 -13.51 15.98
C ALA A 239 20.11 -12.95 17.29
N ASP A 240 21.39 -13.21 17.56
CA ASP A 240 22.11 -12.68 18.72
C ASP A 240 22.17 -11.14 18.67
N TYR A 241 22.52 -10.58 17.51
CA TYR A 241 22.54 -9.13 17.31
C TYR A 241 21.18 -8.51 17.62
N TYR A 242 20.11 -9.01 16.99
CA TYR A 242 18.77 -8.48 17.16
C TYR A 242 18.23 -8.64 18.58
N ALA A 243 18.46 -9.80 19.19
CA ALA A 243 18.07 -10.04 20.59
C ALA A 243 18.81 -9.09 21.56
N ASN A 244 20.09 -8.79 21.29
CA ASN A 244 20.87 -7.86 22.09
C ASN A 244 20.39 -6.42 21.94
N LEU A 245 19.97 -5.99 20.73
CA LEU A 245 19.35 -4.68 20.56
C LEU A 245 18.15 -4.50 21.52
N LEU A 246 17.27 -5.49 21.59
CA LEU A 246 16.07 -5.43 22.43
C LEU A 246 16.42 -5.58 23.91
N ARG A 247 17.35 -6.45 24.27
CA ARG A 247 17.74 -6.72 25.66
C ARG A 247 18.53 -5.58 26.28
N GLU A 248 19.52 -5.05 25.56
CA GLU A 248 20.39 -4.00 26.08
C GLU A 248 19.74 -2.61 26.02
N PHE A 249 19.03 -2.31 24.92
CA PHE A 249 18.57 -0.97 24.60
C PHE A 249 17.05 -0.80 24.61
N GLY A 250 16.29 -1.90 24.70
CA GLY A 250 14.83 -1.87 24.71
C GLY A 250 14.25 -1.47 26.08
N PRO A 251 13.05 -0.90 26.11
CA PRO A 251 12.29 -0.78 27.37
C PRO A 251 11.87 -2.14 27.90
N ASP A 252 11.47 -2.21 29.16
CA ASP A 252 10.94 -3.44 29.73
C ASP A 252 9.72 -3.93 28.91
N GLY A 253 9.69 -5.23 28.63
CA GLY A 253 8.64 -5.85 27.82
C GLY A 253 8.70 -5.56 26.32
N ALA A 254 9.79 -4.97 25.80
CA ALA A 254 9.94 -4.63 24.38
C ALA A 254 9.63 -5.78 23.40
N VAL A 255 9.89 -7.01 23.81
CA VAL A 255 9.65 -8.21 22.99
C VAL A 255 8.17 -8.48 22.68
N THR A 256 7.26 -7.87 23.41
CA THR A 256 5.80 -8.03 23.24
C THR A 256 5.14 -6.81 22.61
N TYR A 257 5.91 -5.80 22.21
CA TYR A 257 5.35 -4.58 21.66
C TYR A 257 4.68 -4.84 20.31
N THR A 258 3.46 -4.31 20.19
CA THR A 258 2.73 -4.24 18.91
C THR A 258 3.19 -3.02 18.11
N PRO A 259 2.90 -2.95 16.80
CA PRO A 259 3.20 -1.78 15.97
C PRO A 259 2.71 -0.47 16.59
N ASP A 260 1.48 -0.45 17.13
CA ASP A 260 0.89 0.74 17.75
C ASP A 260 1.62 1.17 19.02
N GLN A 261 2.11 0.22 19.82
CA GLN A 261 2.90 0.50 21.02
C GLN A 261 4.27 1.07 20.64
N VAL A 262 4.92 0.51 19.61
CA VAL A 262 6.17 1.04 19.05
C VAL A 262 5.99 2.50 18.66
N ILE A 263 5.04 2.79 17.78
CA ILE A 263 4.80 4.16 17.28
C ILE A 263 4.40 5.12 18.40
N THR A 264 3.56 4.68 19.33
CA THR A 264 3.18 5.51 20.48
C THR A 264 4.39 5.86 21.34
N SER A 265 5.31 4.91 21.55
CA SER A 265 6.53 5.15 22.34
C SER A 265 7.46 6.18 21.67
N LEU A 266 7.60 6.09 20.34
CA LEU A 266 8.38 7.09 19.58
C LEU A 266 7.71 8.46 19.58
N LYS A 267 6.40 8.53 19.32
CA LYS A 267 5.63 9.79 19.36
C LYS A 267 5.75 10.52 20.70
N GLN A 268 5.85 9.76 21.80
CA GLN A 268 6.04 10.32 23.13
C GLN A 268 7.51 10.60 23.48
N GLY A 269 8.47 10.21 22.63
CA GLY A 269 9.91 10.37 22.88
C GLY A 269 10.44 9.47 24.01
N ARG A 270 9.76 8.35 24.29
CA ARG A 270 10.17 7.38 25.31
C ARG A 270 11.18 6.37 24.79
N VAL A 271 11.20 6.16 23.48
CA VAL A 271 12.18 5.31 22.78
C VAL A 271 12.77 6.12 21.64
N ASN A 272 14.06 5.96 21.38
CA ASN A 272 14.74 6.72 20.35
C ASN A 272 14.63 6.08 18.98
N PHE A 273 15.05 4.82 18.80
CA PHE A 273 15.14 4.17 17.50
C PHE A 273 14.14 3.02 17.34
N THR A 274 13.70 2.84 16.11
CA THR A 274 12.99 1.66 15.62
C THR A 274 13.27 1.44 14.15
N ASP A 275 13.14 0.17 13.71
CA ASP A 275 12.91 -0.17 12.31
C ASP A 275 11.44 -0.53 12.14
N GLN A 276 10.76 0.16 11.24
CA GLN A 276 9.32 -0.02 11.08
C GLN A 276 8.87 0.34 9.67
N GLY A 277 7.70 -0.15 9.28
CA GLY A 277 7.07 0.16 8.01
C GLY A 277 6.75 1.65 7.86
N GLN A 278 6.94 2.14 6.66
CA GLN A 278 6.75 3.56 6.30
C GLN A 278 5.35 4.08 6.68
N LEU A 279 4.30 3.27 6.57
CA LEU A 279 2.93 3.67 6.95
C LEU A 279 2.80 3.99 8.44
N TYR A 280 3.48 3.23 9.28
CA TYR A 280 3.51 3.50 10.72
C TYR A 280 4.38 4.72 11.03
N LEU A 281 5.55 4.82 10.40
CA LEU A 281 6.48 5.93 10.62
C LEU A 281 5.90 7.28 10.19
N ALA A 282 5.05 7.32 9.18
CA ALA A 282 4.35 8.54 8.75
C ALA A 282 3.58 9.22 9.89
N GLN A 283 3.12 8.46 10.89
CA GLN A 283 2.43 9.00 12.05
C GLN A 283 3.33 9.88 12.95
N LEU A 284 4.65 9.75 12.85
CA LEU A 284 5.59 10.63 13.59
C LEU A 284 5.56 12.07 13.07
N GLY A 285 5.08 12.27 11.83
CA GLY A 285 4.85 13.58 11.22
C GLY A 285 3.57 14.29 11.64
N ASP A 286 2.69 13.63 12.41
CA ASP A 286 1.42 14.22 12.85
C ASP A 286 1.64 15.23 13.99
N ALA A 287 1.51 16.50 13.67
CA ALA A 287 1.68 17.60 14.62
C ALA A 287 0.69 17.59 15.79
N ALA A 288 -0.48 16.97 15.63
CA ALA A 288 -1.49 16.92 16.68
C ALA A 288 -1.15 15.89 17.78
N THR A 289 -0.41 14.85 17.44
CA THR A 289 -0.19 13.69 18.32
C THR A 289 1.28 13.39 18.60
N SER A 290 2.22 13.86 17.78
CA SER A 290 3.65 13.59 17.92
C SER A 290 4.36 14.69 18.68
N LYS A 291 4.92 14.37 19.85
CA LYS A 291 5.80 15.30 20.62
C LYS A 291 7.21 15.37 20.03
N THR A 292 7.55 14.46 19.14
CA THR A 292 8.90 14.32 18.57
C THR A 292 9.02 14.87 17.14
N LEU A 293 7.96 15.49 16.61
CA LEU A 293 7.94 16.01 15.24
C LEU A 293 9.18 16.87 14.89
N LYS A 294 9.68 17.69 15.83
CA LYS A 294 10.83 18.57 15.59
C LYS A 294 12.18 17.85 15.69
N THR A 295 12.23 16.64 16.23
CA THR A 295 13.47 15.90 16.50
C THR A 295 13.55 14.59 15.73
N VAL A 296 12.46 14.18 15.05
CA VAL A 296 12.44 12.93 14.28
C VAL A 296 13.33 13.05 13.05
N LYS A 297 14.07 11.97 12.78
CA LYS A 297 14.84 11.77 11.56
C LYS A 297 14.63 10.35 11.04
N PHE A 298 14.57 10.20 9.73
CA PHE A 298 14.45 8.90 9.07
C PHE A 298 15.74 8.58 8.31
N GLY A 299 15.97 7.30 8.10
CA GLY A 299 17.06 6.78 7.29
C GLY A 299 16.79 5.36 6.82
N LEU A 300 17.70 4.85 6.03
CA LEU A 300 17.66 3.46 5.60
C LEU A 300 17.95 2.53 6.78
N VAL A 301 17.43 1.31 6.75
CA VAL A 301 17.82 0.26 7.72
C VAL A 301 19.34 0.07 7.67
N PRO A 302 20.02 -0.19 8.82
CA PRO A 302 21.46 -0.31 8.87
C PRO A 302 21.96 -1.45 7.97
N LYS A 303 23.10 -1.26 7.31
CA LYS A 303 23.80 -2.33 6.60
C LYS A 303 24.56 -3.20 7.59
N GLY A 304 24.48 -4.50 7.43
CA GLY A 304 25.32 -5.47 8.13
C GLY A 304 26.51 -5.91 7.30
N PRO A 305 27.22 -6.97 7.75
CA PRO A 305 28.38 -7.50 7.04
C PRO A 305 28.13 -7.93 5.59
N ALA A 306 26.93 -8.48 5.31
CA ALA A 306 26.54 -8.91 3.96
C ALA A 306 25.90 -7.81 3.12
N GLY A 307 25.54 -6.66 3.71
CA GLY A 307 24.94 -5.54 2.99
C GLY A 307 23.70 -4.96 3.65
N ARG A 308 22.90 -4.24 2.87
CA ARG A 308 21.66 -3.59 3.31
C ARG A 308 20.45 -4.25 2.64
N PHE A 309 19.52 -4.73 3.44
CA PHE A 309 18.37 -5.49 2.98
C PHE A 309 17.07 -4.93 3.59
N PRO A 310 16.56 -3.78 3.10
CA PRO A 310 15.28 -3.27 3.57
C PRO A 310 14.17 -4.24 3.17
N GLY A 311 13.36 -4.65 4.12
CA GLY A 311 12.15 -5.41 3.85
C GLY A 311 11.11 -4.56 3.14
N THR A 312 10.24 -5.18 2.35
CA THR A 312 9.11 -4.51 1.69
C THR A 312 7.84 -5.30 1.93
N ALA A 313 6.83 -4.68 2.52
CA ALA A 313 5.49 -5.23 2.61
C ALA A 313 4.67 -4.77 1.41
N VAL A 314 4.06 -5.72 0.71
CA VAL A 314 3.28 -5.45 -0.50
C VAL A 314 1.86 -5.95 -0.30
N HIS A 315 0.90 -5.16 -0.75
CA HIS A 315 -0.49 -5.56 -0.87
C HIS A 315 -0.99 -5.20 -2.26
N GLY A 316 -1.67 -6.14 -2.89
CA GLY A 316 -2.26 -5.96 -4.22
C GLY A 316 -3.77 -6.20 -4.22
N LEU A 317 -4.42 -5.90 -5.33
CA LEU A 317 -5.80 -6.31 -5.59
C LEU A 317 -5.79 -7.46 -6.60
N GLY A 318 -6.47 -8.55 -6.26
CA GLY A 318 -6.56 -9.75 -7.09
C GLY A 318 -8.00 -10.25 -7.22
N ILE A 319 -8.21 -11.17 -8.14
CA ILE A 319 -9.51 -11.76 -8.45
C ILE A 319 -9.52 -13.21 -7.97
N PRO A 320 -10.41 -13.58 -7.02
CA PRO A 320 -10.60 -14.98 -6.63
C PRO A 320 -10.94 -15.87 -7.81
N ALA A 321 -10.41 -17.09 -7.83
CA ALA A 321 -10.73 -18.07 -8.88
C ALA A 321 -12.23 -18.38 -8.94
N GLY A 322 -12.93 -18.34 -7.78
CA GLY A 322 -14.37 -18.58 -7.66
C GLY A 322 -15.27 -17.42 -8.09
N SER A 323 -14.73 -16.22 -8.36
CA SER A 323 -15.54 -15.07 -8.79
C SER A 323 -16.26 -15.36 -10.11
N ARG A 324 -17.53 -14.96 -10.17
CA ARG A 324 -18.39 -15.05 -11.36
C ARG A 324 -18.40 -13.77 -12.19
N ASN A 325 -17.84 -12.68 -11.65
CA ASN A 325 -17.86 -11.33 -12.23
C ASN A 325 -16.45 -10.85 -12.63
N LYS A 326 -15.59 -11.74 -13.15
CA LYS A 326 -14.15 -11.47 -13.32
C LYS A 326 -13.82 -10.26 -14.18
N GLU A 327 -14.56 -10.00 -15.28
CA GLU A 327 -14.33 -8.80 -16.10
C GLU A 327 -14.69 -7.51 -15.35
N ALA A 328 -15.81 -7.51 -14.63
CA ALA A 328 -16.20 -6.35 -13.81
C ALA A 328 -15.25 -6.16 -12.63
N ALA A 329 -14.76 -7.26 -12.03
CA ALA A 329 -13.73 -7.24 -11.00
C ALA A 329 -12.42 -6.64 -11.53
N TRP A 330 -12.01 -7.03 -12.75
CA TRP A 330 -10.85 -6.41 -13.39
C TRP A 330 -11.07 -4.92 -13.66
N ALA A 331 -12.26 -4.53 -14.15
CA ALA A 331 -12.57 -3.11 -14.37
C ALA A 331 -12.45 -2.29 -13.06
N PHE A 332 -12.84 -2.89 -11.91
CA PHE A 332 -12.63 -2.27 -10.60
C PHE A 332 -11.14 -2.11 -10.27
N ILE A 333 -10.33 -3.17 -10.47
CA ILE A 333 -8.90 -3.14 -10.22
C ILE A 333 -8.21 -2.10 -11.12
N ALA A 334 -8.55 -2.10 -12.42
CA ALA A 334 -8.00 -1.15 -13.39
C ALA A 334 -8.34 0.31 -13.05
N TRP A 335 -9.56 0.58 -12.58
CA TRP A 335 -9.96 1.90 -12.10
C TRP A 335 -9.24 2.26 -10.79
N ALA A 336 -9.32 1.38 -9.80
CA ALA A 336 -8.71 1.60 -8.49
C ALA A 336 -7.22 1.88 -8.57
N LEU A 337 -6.53 1.24 -9.50
CA LEU A 337 -5.08 1.32 -9.65
C LEU A 337 -4.65 2.10 -10.92
N SER A 338 -5.56 2.85 -11.54
CA SER A 338 -5.22 3.79 -12.63
C SER A 338 -4.28 4.88 -12.13
N LYS A 339 -3.47 5.45 -13.03
CA LYS A 339 -2.61 6.61 -12.71
C LYS A 339 -3.40 7.78 -12.12
N GLN A 340 -4.64 7.97 -12.58
CA GLN A 340 -5.52 9.02 -12.09
C GLN A 340 -5.94 8.78 -10.63
N THR A 341 -6.41 7.56 -10.32
CA THR A 341 -6.92 7.24 -8.97
C THR A 341 -5.78 7.20 -7.95
N THR A 342 -4.63 6.58 -8.28
CA THR A 342 -3.48 6.53 -7.38
C THR A 342 -2.89 7.92 -7.12
N ARG A 343 -2.83 8.78 -8.15
CA ARG A 343 -2.40 10.17 -8.00
C ARG A 343 -3.35 10.98 -7.11
N LYS A 344 -4.66 10.82 -7.26
CA LYS A 344 -5.64 11.45 -6.34
C LYS A 344 -5.42 11.00 -4.89
N ALA A 345 -5.14 9.71 -4.67
CA ALA A 345 -4.84 9.19 -3.33
C ALA A 345 -3.58 9.82 -2.74
N VAL A 346 -2.51 9.94 -3.52
CA VAL A 346 -1.28 10.63 -3.11
C VAL A 346 -1.56 12.08 -2.77
N GLN A 347 -2.33 12.80 -3.58
CA GLN A 347 -2.76 14.17 -3.30
C GLN A 347 -3.60 14.29 -2.02
N ALA A 348 -4.39 13.27 -1.71
CA ALA A 348 -5.15 13.17 -0.46
C ALA A 348 -4.29 12.76 0.77
N GLY A 349 -2.99 12.48 0.57
CA GLY A 349 -2.07 12.17 1.66
C GLY A 349 -1.64 10.70 1.77
N TYR A 350 -1.97 9.86 0.78
CA TYR A 350 -1.51 8.48 0.77
C TYR A 350 0.02 8.41 0.63
N GLY A 351 0.66 7.64 1.54
CA GLY A 351 2.11 7.71 1.78
C GLY A 351 2.94 6.52 1.26
N SER A 352 2.33 5.48 0.65
CA SER A 352 3.07 4.28 0.23
C SER A 352 2.60 3.75 -1.12
N PRO A 353 2.60 4.57 -2.19
CA PRO A 353 2.16 4.13 -3.50
C PRO A 353 3.13 3.11 -4.10
N ALA A 354 2.58 2.18 -4.90
CA ALA A 354 3.37 1.18 -5.61
C ALA A 354 3.84 1.63 -7.00
N ARG A 355 3.34 2.79 -7.50
CA ARG A 355 3.75 3.35 -8.79
C ARG A 355 4.97 4.26 -8.64
N ARG A 356 5.94 4.10 -9.56
CA ARG A 356 7.12 4.97 -9.64
C ARG A 356 6.73 6.43 -9.86
N SER A 357 5.82 6.68 -10.82
CA SER A 357 5.35 8.03 -11.13
C SER A 357 4.70 8.74 -9.94
N ASP A 358 4.10 8.01 -9.01
CA ASP A 358 3.52 8.57 -7.79
C ASP A 358 4.58 8.87 -6.73
N LEU A 359 5.60 8.01 -6.59
CA LEU A 359 6.74 8.25 -5.70
C LEU A 359 7.61 9.44 -6.16
N GLU A 360 7.70 9.65 -7.47
CA GLU A 360 8.46 10.74 -8.06
C GLU A 360 7.68 12.07 -8.10
N ALA A 361 6.39 12.04 -7.79
CA ALA A 361 5.54 13.22 -7.81
C ALA A 361 6.02 14.29 -6.83
N PRO A 362 6.11 15.57 -7.25
CA PRO A 362 6.54 16.66 -6.39
C PRO A 362 5.71 16.78 -5.12
N GLU A 363 4.39 16.61 -5.22
CA GLU A 363 3.48 16.65 -4.08
C GLU A 363 3.70 15.49 -3.09
N PHE A 364 4.11 14.30 -3.57
CA PHE A 364 4.49 13.20 -2.72
C PHE A 364 5.77 13.53 -1.96
N ARG A 365 6.81 13.90 -2.67
CA ARG A 365 8.13 14.24 -2.09
C ARG A 365 8.03 15.35 -1.06
N ALA A 366 7.27 16.42 -1.36
CA ALA A 366 7.08 17.53 -0.44
C ALA A 366 6.42 17.14 0.88
N ARG A 367 5.51 16.16 0.87
CA ARG A 367 4.81 15.68 2.08
C ARG A 367 5.60 14.69 2.91
N GLN A 368 6.40 13.84 2.25
CA GLN A 368 7.16 12.79 2.92
C GLN A 368 8.46 13.33 3.54
N THR A 369 8.83 14.57 3.23
CA THR A 369 10.02 15.19 3.83
C THR A 369 9.68 15.78 5.20
N ILE A 370 10.21 15.17 6.25
CA ILE A 370 10.10 15.64 7.62
C ILE A 370 11.52 15.95 8.12
N ASN A 371 11.77 17.20 8.56
CA ASN A 371 13.08 17.67 9.02
C ASN A 371 14.22 17.40 8.02
N GLY A 372 13.93 17.50 6.71
CA GLY A 372 14.92 17.30 5.66
C GLY A 372 15.25 15.83 5.35
N THR A 373 14.44 14.89 5.83
CA THR A 373 14.63 13.44 5.57
C THR A 373 13.35 12.77 5.13
#